data_00ae55ffd6ac74eaf176a76143826785
#
_entry.id   00ae55ffd6ac74eaf176a76143826785
#
_cell.length_a   1.000
_cell.length_b   1.000
_cell.length_c   1.000
_cell.angle_alpha   90.00
_cell.angle_beta   90.00
_cell.angle_gamma   90.00
#
_symmetry.space_group_name_H-M   'P 1'
#
loop_
_entity.id
_entity.type
_entity.pdbx_description
1 polymer ?
#
loop_
_entity_poly.entity_id
_entity_poly.type
_entity_poly.pdbx_seq_one_letter_code
_entity_poly.pdbx_strand_id
1 'polypeptide(L)'
;MILSAVSLRKGNRNKRRIIKEIPPGGLRQGFLFLYNNKICGKAEKKMNTLKEEIKAYWTDRARGYSEYNQQEMADARREMWKTKLVSLLREAFPDRETKELKVLDVGTGPGFFAILLAEAGCQVTAVDMTEEMLKEARSNAGELEEKIEWGISDAQKLEFLDKTFDAVFSRNVTWNLPDPAQAYREWYRVLKPGGVMWNFDADWYGHLYDEKKRSGYEEDRRRTEAENIEDYYAGTDTERMEAIARQVPLSRQKRPLWDLDAMEQAGFTDTSCDKEVWKEVWTEEEIVNNGSTPVFLLEGKKREDFCQWGAKAAPGEVWQGELSLAEGDFMLPAAVFHVKKPGKTILITAGVHAG
;
A
#
# COMPACT_ATOMS: atom_id res chain seq x y z
N MET A 1 6.83 2.06 -35.77
CA MET A 1 6.60 3.46 -36.10
C MET A 1 5.09 3.71 -36.11
N ILE A 2 4.50 4.02 -34.95
CA ILE A 2 3.13 4.53 -34.84
C ILE A 2 3.18 5.60 -33.75
N LEU A 3 3.14 6.85 -34.20
CA LEU A 3 2.95 8.03 -33.35
C LEU A 3 1.46 8.17 -33.06
N SER A 4 1.03 7.94 -31.83
CA SER A 4 -0.31 8.32 -31.39
C SER A 4 -0.30 9.78 -30.98
N ALA A 5 -1.07 10.59 -31.67
CA ALA A 5 -1.25 12.00 -31.39
C ALA A 5 -2.03 12.20 -30.08
N VAL A 6 -1.41 12.84 -29.09
CA VAL A 6 -2.11 13.32 -27.89
C VAL A 6 -2.83 14.61 -28.24
N SER A 7 -4.16 14.57 -28.20
CA SER A 7 -5.04 15.72 -28.37
C SER A 7 -4.92 16.66 -27.17
N LEU A 8 -4.28 17.80 -27.35
CA LEU A 8 -4.26 18.88 -26.36
C LEU A 8 -5.52 19.75 -26.51
N ARG A 9 -6.45 19.62 -25.58
CA ARG A 9 -7.59 20.54 -25.45
C ARG A 9 -7.14 21.95 -25.07
N LYS A 10 -7.85 22.92 -25.64
CA LYS A 10 -7.62 24.36 -25.55
C LYS A 10 -7.57 24.89 -24.12
N GLY A 11 -6.56 25.70 -23.81
CA GLY A 11 -6.53 26.54 -22.60
C GLY A 11 -5.14 27.08 -22.30
N ASN A 12 -4.68 28.10 -22.96
CA ASN A 12 -3.86 29.21 -22.48
C ASN A 12 -3.08 29.86 -23.61
N ARG A 13 -3.46 31.09 -24.00
CA ARG A 13 -2.84 31.84 -25.12
C ARG A 13 -1.36 32.18 -24.93
N ASN A 14 -0.84 32.16 -23.71
CA ASN A 14 0.57 32.46 -23.42
C ASN A 14 1.54 31.32 -23.74
N LYS A 15 1.08 30.06 -23.89
CA LYS A 15 1.97 28.95 -24.28
C LYS A 15 2.37 28.92 -25.74
N ARG A 16 1.61 29.58 -26.63
CA ARG A 16 1.91 29.62 -28.08
C ARG A 16 3.02 30.59 -28.46
N ARG A 17 3.34 31.59 -27.66
CA ARG A 17 4.36 32.61 -27.97
C ARG A 17 5.79 32.09 -27.81
N ILE A 18 6.01 31.17 -26.84
CA ILE A 18 7.34 30.60 -26.51
C ILE A 18 7.83 29.62 -27.59
N ILE A 19 6.92 28.97 -28.34
CA ILE A 19 7.26 27.93 -29.32
C ILE A 19 7.66 28.54 -30.68
N LYS A 20 7.33 29.83 -30.94
CA LYS A 20 7.59 30.48 -32.24
C LYS A 20 9.01 31.05 -32.41
N GLU A 21 9.80 31.12 -31.34
CA GLU A 21 11.12 31.79 -31.37
C GLU A 21 12.33 30.84 -31.31
N ILE A 22 12.13 29.54 -31.52
CA ILE A 22 13.23 28.56 -31.49
C ILE A 22 13.65 28.20 -32.91
N PRO A 23 14.91 28.50 -33.31
CA PRO A 23 15.40 28.15 -34.64
C PRO A 23 15.45 26.63 -34.86
N PRO A 24 15.30 26.16 -36.11
CA PRO A 24 15.35 24.73 -36.43
C PRO A 24 16.80 24.24 -36.40
N GLY A 25 17.16 23.45 -35.41
CA GLY A 25 18.46 22.78 -35.34
C GLY A 25 19.05 22.75 -33.93
N GLY A 26 19.12 21.59 -33.31
CA GLY A 26 19.99 21.30 -32.16
C GLY A 26 19.52 21.69 -30.77
N LEU A 27 18.69 22.70 -30.58
CA LEU A 27 18.26 23.21 -29.26
C LEU A 27 16.97 22.61 -28.73
N ARG A 28 16.20 21.87 -29.53
CA ARG A 28 14.89 21.31 -29.11
C ARG A 28 15.01 20.25 -28.04
N GLN A 29 15.99 19.36 -28.11
CA GLN A 29 16.18 18.29 -27.12
C GLN A 29 16.68 18.84 -25.79
N GLY A 30 17.62 19.78 -25.78
CA GLY A 30 18.12 20.41 -24.55
C GLY A 30 17.05 21.24 -23.83
N PHE A 31 16.20 21.96 -24.59
CA PHE A 31 15.13 22.78 -24.01
C PHE A 31 13.98 21.92 -23.47
N LEU A 32 13.63 20.83 -24.15
CA LEU A 32 12.65 19.85 -23.67
C LEU A 32 13.16 19.15 -22.41
N PHE A 33 14.45 18.81 -22.38
CA PHE A 33 15.09 18.20 -21.20
C PHE A 33 15.13 19.15 -20.00
N LEU A 34 15.52 20.41 -20.20
CA LEU A 34 15.53 21.43 -19.14
C LEU A 34 14.11 21.80 -18.67
N TYR A 35 13.14 21.85 -19.58
CA TYR A 35 11.74 22.12 -19.25
C TYR A 35 11.13 20.96 -18.48
N ASN A 36 11.37 19.71 -18.89
CA ASN A 36 10.93 18.52 -18.18
C ASN A 36 11.57 18.40 -16.78
N ASN A 37 12.89 18.69 -16.65
CA ASN A 37 13.56 18.71 -15.37
C ASN A 37 13.03 19.80 -14.43
N LYS A 38 12.67 20.98 -14.97
CA LYS A 38 12.09 22.08 -14.17
C LYS A 38 10.65 21.77 -13.72
N ILE A 39 9.87 21.06 -14.52
CA ILE A 39 8.53 20.57 -14.14
C ILE A 39 8.66 19.44 -13.11
N CYS A 40 9.55 18.48 -13.35
CA CYS A 40 9.83 17.38 -12.44
C CYS A 40 10.27 17.89 -11.06
N GLY A 41 11.26 18.80 -11.02
CA GLY A 41 11.72 19.38 -9.77
C GLY A 41 10.67 20.23 -9.01
N LYS A 42 9.71 20.86 -9.73
CA LYS A 42 8.59 21.55 -9.07
C LYS A 42 7.56 20.58 -8.49
N ALA A 43 7.28 19.49 -9.21
CA ALA A 43 6.37 18.44 -8.76
C ALA A 43 6.95 17.72 -7.52
N GLU A 44 8.23 17.37 -7.56
CA GLU A 44 8.95 16.76 -6.45
C GLU A 44 8.99 17.68 -5.21
N LYS A 45 9.29 18.97 -5.40
CA LYS A 45 9.26 19.95 -4.32
C LYS A 45 7.86 20.05 -3.69
N LYS A 46 6.80 20.08 -4.51
CA LYS A 46 5.42 20.13 -4.03
C LYS A 46 5.07 18.87 -3.23
N MET A 47 5.48 17.70 -3.72
CA MET A 47 5.25 16.42 -3.06
C MET A 47 5.98 16.33 -1.72
N ASN A 48 7.23 16.80 -1.65
CA ASN A 48 7.98 16.86 -0.40
C ASN A 48 7.33 17.82 0.61
N THR A 49 6.85 18.98 0.17
CA THR A 49 6.12 19.91 1.04
C THR A 49 4.85 19.27 1.61
N LEU A 50 4.06 18.59 0.78
CA LEU A 50 2.85 17.90 1.23
C LEU A 50 3.18 16.77 2.22
N LYS A 51 4.26 16.03 1.98
CA LYS A 51 4.74 15.00 2.91
C LYS A 51 5.08 15.58 4.28
N GLU A 52 5.76 16.73 4.33
CA GLU A 52 6.07 17.41 5.59
C GLU A 52 4.80 17.92 6.30
N GLU A 53 3.81 18.43 5.55
CA GLU A 53 2.51 18.82 6.11
C GLU A 53 1.78 17.61 6.73
N ILE A 54 1.76 16.47 6.06
CA ILE A 54 1.18 15.22 6.55
C ILE A 54 1.91 14.75 7.82
N LYS A 55 3.24 14.74 7.79
CA LYS A 55 4.07 14.36 8.93
C LYS A 55 3.78 15.25 10.14
N ALA A 56 3.76 16.57 9.96
CA ALA A 56 3.46 17.50 11.03
C ALA A 56 2.05 17.31 11.61
N TYR A 57 1.04 17.06 10.76
CA TYR A 57 -0.31 16.77 11.23
C TYR A 57 -0.36 15.53 12.13
N TRP A 58 0.25 14.40 11.68
CA TRP A 58 0.24 13.16 12.45
C TRP A 58 1.11 13.22 13.70
N THR A 59 2.21 14.01 13.68
CA THR A 59 2.98 14.33 14.88
C THR A 59 2.09 14.99 15.94
N ASP A 60 1.34 16.01 15.56
CA ASP A 60 0.44 16.74 16.48
C ASP A 60 -0.74 15.86 16.95
N ARG A 61 -1.17 14.91 16.13
CA ARG A 61 -2.29 13.99 16.43
C ARG A 61 -1.90 12.74 17.23
N ALA A 62 -0.61 12.46 17.39
CA ALA A 62 -0.14 11.16 17.91
C ALA A 62 -0.80 10.78 19.23
N ARG A 63 -0.82 11.68 20.20
CA ARG A 63 -1.42 11.39 21.52
C ARG A 63 -2.93 11.13 21.43
N GLY A 64 -3.70 12.01 20.78
CA GLY A 64 -5.16 11.82 20.69
C GLY A 64 -5.54 10.60 19.86
N TYR A 65 -4.74 10.24 18.85
CA TYR A 65 -4.95 9.01 18.09
C TYR A 65 -4.56 7.76 18.90
N SER A 66 -3.55 7.88 19.78
CA SER A 66 -3.18 6.83 20.73
C SER A 66 -4.30 6.58 21.75
N GLU A 67 -4.93 7.62 22.30
CA GLU A 67 -6.07 7.51 23.21
C GLU A 67 -7.23 6.72 22.57
N TYR A 68 -7.54 6.97 21.30
CA TYR A 68 -8.51 6.19 20.54
C TYR A 68 -8.10 4.72 20.37
N ASN A 69 -6.84 4.44 19.99
CA ASN A 69 -6.36 3.06 19.89
C ASN A 69 -6.36 2.32 21.23
N GLN A 70 -6.12 3.01 22.34
CA GLN A 70 -6.22 2.42 23.67
C GLN A 70 -7.67 1.99 23.98
N GLN A 71 -8.67 2.76 23.54
CA GLN A 71 -10.08 2.35 23.64
C GLN A 71 -10.36 1.12 22.79
N GLU A 72 -9.87 1.06 21.53
CA GLU A 72 -9.99 -0.12 20.68
C GLU A 72 -9.33 -1.36 21.32
N MET A 73 -8.20 -1.19 22.00
CA MET A 73 -7.51 -2.27 22.71
C MET A 73 -8.24 -2.73 24.00
N ALA A 74 -9.08 -1.88 24.56
CA ALA A 74 -9.80 -2.16 25.81
C ALA A 74 -11.17 -2.78 25.60
N ASP A 75 -11.71 -2.79 24.39
CA ASP A 75 -13.06 -3.26 24.09
C ASP A 75 -13.11 -4.43 23.09
N ALA A 76 -14.30 -4.74 22.56
CA ALA A 76 -14.54 -5.88 21.66
C ALA A 76 -13.74 -5.77 20.35
N ARG A 77 -13.38 -4.56 19.89
CA ARG A 77 -12.62 -4.33 18.65
C ARG A 77 -11.28 -5.06 18.66
N ARG A 78 -10.62 -5.15 19.81
CA ARG A 78 -9.38 -5.90 19.95
C ARG A 78 -9.50 -7.35 19.47
N GLU A 79 -10.50 -8.08 19.95
CA GLU A 79 -10.68 -9.49 19.57
C GLU A 79 -11.24 -9.63 18.14
N MET A 80 -12.10 -8.71 17.68
CA MET A 80 -12.60 -8.69 16.31
C MET A 80 -11.43 -8.54 15.32
N TRP A 81 -10.59 -7.54 15.49
CA TRP A 81 -9.43 -7.31 14.65
C TRP A 81 -8.39 -8.44 14.75
N LYS A 82 -8.08 -8.91 15.97
CA LYS A 82 -7.13 -10.02 16.16
C LYS A 82 -7.59 -11.28 15.44
N THR A 83 -8.88 -11.63 15.58
CA THR A 83 -9.47 -12.75 14.86
C THR A 83 -9.32 -12.62 13.37
N LYS A 84 -9.62 -11.42 12.80
CA LYS A 84 -9.47 -11.16 11.36
C LYS A 84 -8.03 -11.30 10.89
N LEU A 85 -7.08 -10.65 11.58
CA LEU A 85 -5.66 -10.71 11.21
C LEU A 85 -5.12 -12.14 11.24
N VAL A 86 -5.47 -12.91 12.30
CA VAL A 86 -5.03 -14.30 12.43
C VAL A 86 -5.67 -15.22 11.38
N SER A 87 -6.95 -15.02 11.03
CA SER A 87 -7.59 -15.79 9.95
C SER A 87 -6.91 -15.59 8.61
N LEU A 88 -6.61 -14.33 8.25
CA LEU A 88 -5.89 -14.00 7.01
C LEU A 88 -4.51 -14.68 6.94
N LEU A 89 -3.76 -14.65 8.04
CA LEU A 89 -2.46 -15.33 8.11
C LEU A 89 -2.58 -16.85 7.95
N ARG A 90 -3.55 -17.47 8.61
CA ARG A 90 -3.78 -18.94 8.53
C ARG A 90 -4.23 -19.37 7.14
N GLU A 91 -5.06 -18.57 6.48
CA GLU A 91 -5.51 -18.85 5.13
C GLU A 91 -4.38 -18.72 4.11
N ALA A 92 -3.53 -17.72 4.25
CA ALA A 92 -2.41 -17.50 3.34
C ALA A 92 -1.22 -18.46 3.57
N PHE A 93 -1.02 -18.91 4.81
CA PHE A 93 0.13 -19.73 5.23
C PHE A 93 -0.32 -20.98 6.03
N PRO A 94 -1.13 -21.88 5.45
CA PRO A 94 -1.78 -22.99 6.19
C PRO A 94 -0.78 -23.98 6.80
N ASP A 95 0.41 -24.11 6.20
CA ASP A 95 1.45 -25.06 6.64
C ASP A 95 2.52 -24.41 7.55
N ARG A 96 2.30 -23.15 7.98
CA ARG A 96 3.26 -22.41 8.82
C ARG A 96 2.62 -21.91 10.11
N GLU A 97 3.38 -21.97 11.19
CA GLU A 97 2.97 -21.34 12.45
C GLU A 97 3.22 -19.82 12.39
N THR A 98 2.40 -19.04 13.09
CA THR A 98 2.53 -17.57 13.12
C THR A 98 3.90 -17.09 13.56
N LYS A 99 4.55 -17.83 14.50
CA LYS A 99 5.91 -17.53 15.01
C LYS A 99 7.02 -17.60 13.93
N GLU A 100 6.74 -18.24 12.80
CA GLU A 100 7.66 -18.37 11.67
C GLU A 100 7.50 -17.25 10.65
N LEU A 101 6.43 -16.45 10.78
CA LEU A 101 6.08 -15.40 9.84
C LEU A 101 6.74 -14.08 10.24
N LYS A 102 7.50 -13.50 9.31
CA LYS A 102 8.00 -12.12 9.40
C LYS A 102 6.96 -11.18 8.81
N VAL A 103 6.42 -10.32 9.64
CA VAL A 103 5.32 -9.44 9.27
C VAL A 103 5.75 -7.99 9.39
N LEU A 104 5.43 -7.18 8.38
CA LEU A 104 5.63 -5.74 8.40
C LEU A 104 4.28 -5.04 8.58
N ASP A 105 4.16 -4.18 9.60
CA ASP A 105 3.05 -3.26 9.79
C ASP A 105 3.49 -1.85 9.32
N VAL A 106 2.92 -1.38 8.21
CA VAL A 106 3.30 -0.12 7.56
C VAL A 106 2.32 0.98 7.94
N GLY A 107 2.86 2.07 8.50
CA GLY A 107 2.04 3.14 9.07
C GLY A 107 1.35 2.67 10.34
N THR A 108 2.13 2.04 11.20
CA THR A 108 1.63 1.39 12.43
C THR A 108 0.89 2.34 13.37
N GLY A 109 1.13 3.68 13.24
CA GLY A 109 0.59 4.67 14.15
C GLY A 109 0.91 4.35 15.60
N PRO A 110 -0.07 4.36 16.52
CA PRO A 110 0.12 3.99 17.92
C PRO A 110 0.24 2.47 18.17
N GLY A 111 0.46 1.65 17.14
CA GLY A 111 0.86 0.26 17.26
C GLY A 111 -0.26 -0.78 17.27
N PHE A 112 -1.49 -0.42 16.96
CA PHE A 112 -2.64 -1.32 17.12
C PHE A 112 -2.46 -2.68 16.42
N PHE A 113 -2.16 -2.70 15.12
CA PHE A 113 -1.93 -3.95 14.39
C PHE A 113 -0.64 -4.65 14.83
N ALA A 114 0.44 -3.91 15.04
CA ALA A 114 1.71 -4.47 15.49
C ALA A 114 1.57 -5.25 16.80
N ILE A 115 0.81 -4.71 17.77
CA ILE A 115 0.54 -5.35 19.05
C ILE A 115 -0.26 -6.64 18.86
N LEU A 116 -1.37 -6.60 18.10
CA LEU A 116 -2.22 -7.78 17.85
C LEU A 116 -1.47 -8.90 17.14
N LEU A 117 -0.61 -8.55 16.17
CA LEU A 117 0.22 -9.50 15.42
C LEU A 117 1.33 -10.10 16.31
N ALA A 118 1.93 -9.31 17.20
CA ALA A 118 2.91 -9.80 18.18
C ALA A 118 2.27 -10.73 19.22
N GLU A 119 1.05 -10.41 19.67
CA GLU A 119 0.25 -11.30 20.52
C GLU A 119 -0.13 -12.62 19.83
N ALA A 120 -0.30 -12.60 18.50
CA ALA A 120 -0.52 -13.80 17.71
C ALA A 120 0.78 -14.62 17.50
N GLY A 121 1.92 -14.10 18.00
CA GLY A 121 3.21 -14.75 17.98
C GLY A 121 4.06 -14.44 16.75
N CYS A 122 3.65 -13.55 15.85
CA CYS A 122 4.43 -13.18 14.66
C CYS A 122 5.74 -12.46 15.02
N GLN A 123 6.74 -12.55 14.12
CA GLN A 123 7.93 -11.71 14.15
C GLN A 123 7.57 -10.37 13.49
N VAL A 124 7.27 -9.36 14.30
CA VAL A 124 6.72 -8.09 13.83
C VAL A 124 7.79 -7.02 13.71
N THR A 125 7.86 -6.39 12.54
CA THR A 125 8.50 -5.11 12.33
C THR A 125 7.40 -4.08 12.07
N ALA A 126 7.41 -2.96 12.80
CA ALA A 126 6.38 -1.92 12.71
C ALA A 126 7.02 -0.57 12.38
N VAL A 127 6.52 0.11 11.36
CA VAL A 127 7.11 1.38 10.91
C VAL A 127 6.07 2.49 10.81
N ASP A 128 6.51 3.68 11.18
CA ASP A 128 5.76 4.93 10.96
C ASP A 128 6.70 6.05 10.51
N MET A 129 6.15 7.09 9.90
CA MET A 129 6.94 8.25 9.46
C MET A 129 7.22 9.24 10.60
N THR A 130 6.53 9.11 11.74
CA THR A 130 6.63 10.03 12.88
C THR A 130 7.18 9.33 14.11
N GLU A 131 8.12 9.98 14.79
CA GLU A 131 8.68 9.48 16.05
C GLU A 131 7.64 9.48 17.17
N GLU A 132 6.74 10.46 17.17
CA GLU A 132 5.69 10.62 18.16
C GLU A 132 4.71 9.44 18.13
N MET A 133 4.32 8.96 16.94
CA MET A 133 3.50 7.75 16.81
C MET A 133 4.23 6.52 17.35
N LEU A 134 5.50 6.34 16.99
CA LEU A 134 6.28 5.20 17.50
C LEU A 134 6.50 5.25 19.01
N LYS A 135 6.61 6.43 19.59
CA LYS A 135 6.69 6.60 21.04
C LYS A 135 5.40 6.13 21.72
N GLU A 136 4.26 6.54 21.19
CA GLU A 136 2.95 6.06 21.67
C GLU A 136 2.82 4.54 21.46
N ALA A 137 3.22 4.02 20.28
CA ALA A 137 3.17 2.60 19.98
C ALA A 137 3.96 1.74 20.96
N ARG A 138 5.20 2.14 21.29
CA ARG A 138 6.02 1.46 22.30
C ARG A 138 5.36 1.48 23.68
N SER A 139 4.81 2.63 24.07
CA SER A 139 4.08 2.76 25.33
C SER A 139 2.87 1.84 25.39
N ASN A 140 2.09 1.77 24.29
CA ASN A 140 0.91 0.93 24.20
C ASN A 140 1.26 -0.58 24.16
N ALA A 141 2.41 -0.94 23.61
CA ALA A 141 2.87 -2.33 23.51
C ALA A 141 3.20 -2.95 24.89
N GLY A 142 3.58 -2.13 25.88
CA GLY A 142 3.89 -2.62 27.22
C GLY A 142 4.93 -3.74 27.21
N GLU A 143 4.60 -4.91 27.72
CA GLU A 143 5.50 -6.08 27.76
C GLU A 143 5.87 -6.65 26.38
N LEU A 144 5.16 -6.26 25.34
CA LEU A 144 5.45 -6.66 23.96
C LEU A 144 6.43 -5.70 23.25
N GLU A 145 6.81 -4.58 23.87
CA GLU A 145 7.67 -3.58 23.26
C GLU A 145 8.95 -4.19 22.69
N GLU A 146 9.61 -5.03 23.49
CA GLU A 146 10.88 -5.69 23.11
C GLU A 146 10.72 -6.82 22.07
N LYS A 147 9.47 -7.25 21.80
CA LYS A 147 9.15 -8.29 20.81
C LYS A 147 8.85 -7.73 19.42
N ILE A 148 8.74 -6.41 19.29
CA ILE A 148 8.42 -5.71 18.05
C ILE A 148 9.61 -4.86 17.64
N GLU A 149 10.04 -5.00 16.39
CA GLU A 149 11.05 -4.13 15.82
C GLU A 149 10.40 -2.83 15.34
N TRP A 150 10.73 -1.70 15.99
CA TRP A 150 10.17 -0.39 15.68
C TRP A 150 11.13 0.43 14.83
N GLY A 151 10.63 1.06 13.74
CA GLY A 151 11.47 1.85 12.84
C GLY A 151 10.75 3.07 12.26
N ILE A 152 11.49 4.18 12.13
CA ILE A 152 11.01 5.33 11.34
C ILE A 152 11.19 5.00 9.88
N SER A 153 10.10 5.03 9.10
CA SER A 153 10.16 4.80 7.66
C SER A 153 8.99 5.47 6.92
N ASP A 154 9.27 5.88 5.69
CA ASP A 154 8.24 6.33 4.75
C ASP A 154 7.60 5.12 4.06
N ALA A 155 6.28 4.98 4.14
CA ALA A 155 5.53 3.92 3.47
C ALA A 155 5.79 3.82 1.96
N GLN A 156 6.23 4.92 1.34
CA GLN A 156 6.56 5.03 -0.07
C GLN A 156 8.04 4.76 -0.39
N LYS A 157 8.88 4.59 0.65
CA LYS A 157 10.31 4.30 0.53
C LYS A 157 10.79 3.55 1.76
N LEU A 158 10.60 2.25 1.76
CA LEU A 158 10.96 1.38 2.87
C LEU A 158 12.47 1.08 2.87
N GLU A 159 13.11 1.21 4.03
CA GLU A 159 14.56 0.96 4.20
C GLU A 159 14.87 -0.52 4.49
N PHE A 160 14.14 -1.43 3.85
CA PHE A 160 14.35 -2.86 3.95
C PHE A 160 14.87 -3.45 2.64
N LEU A 161 15.56 -4.57 2.74
CA LEU A 161 15.97 -5.35 1.59
C LEU A 161 14.73 -5.94 0.87
N ASP A 162 14.90 -6.24 -0.41
CA ASP A 162 13.90 -6.97 -1.18
C ASP A 162 13.65 -8.35 -0.54
N LYS A 163 12.42 -8.84 -0.67
CA LYS A 163 12.06 -10.21 -0.26
C LYS A 163 12.36 -10.50 1.23
N THR A 164 12.04 -9.55 2.11
CA THR A 164 12.30 -9.65 3.56
C THR A 164 11.14 -10.26 4.33
N PHE A 165 9.90 -9.86 4.00
CA PHE A 165 8.72 -10.17 4.79
C PHE A 165 7.82 -11.21 4.12
N ASP A 166 7.17 -12.05 4.94
CA ASP A 166 6.16 -12.99 4.50
C ASP A 166 4.82 -12.28 4.27
N ALA A 167 4.51 -11.28 5.11
CA ALA A 167 3.29 -10.51 5.03
C ALA A 167 3.54 -9.01 5.25
N VAL A 168 2.73 -8.17 4.59
CA VAL A 168 2.65 -6.73 4.84
C VAL A 168 1.22 -6.39 5.21
N PHE A 169 1.05 -5.74 6.35
CA PHE A 169 -0.22 -5.15 6.77
C PHE A 169 -0.15 -3.63 6.75
N SER A 170 -1.29 -3.01 6.52
CA SER A 170 -1.47 -1.58 6.65
C SER A 170 -2.93 -1.27 7.00
N ARG A 171 -3.17 -0.23 7.81
CA ARG A 171 -4.50 0.23 8.18
C ARG A 171 -4.57 1.75 8.12
N ASN A 172 -5.49 2.28 7.30
CA ASN A 172 -5.75 3.72 7.17
C ASN A 172 -4.52 4.57 6.76
N VAL A 173 -3.71 4.07 5.81
CA VAL A 173 -2.47 4.73 5.38
C VAL A 173 -2.55 5.27 3.96
N THR A 174 -2.97 4.43 2.99
CA THR A 174 -2.84 4.78 1.57
C THR A 174 -3.64 6.01 1.17
N TRP A 175 -4.77 6.25 1.83
CA TRP A 175 -5.67 7.37 1.52
C TRP A 175 -4.99 8.75 1.61
N ASN A 176 -3.96 8.90 2.46
CA ASN A 176 -3.32 10.18 2.69
C ASN A 176 -1.88 10.28 2.16
N LEU A 177 -1.43 9.29 1.36
CA LEU A 177 -0.10 9.32 0.77
C LEU A 177 -0.02 10.24 -0.47
N PRO A 178 1.08 10.99 -0.63
CA PRO A 178 1.35 11.76 -1.86
C PRO A 178 1.51 10.90 -3.11
N ASP A 179 2.10 9.71 -3.01
CA ASP A 179 2.24 8.72 -4.10
C ASP A 179 1.89 7.30 -3.62
N PRO A 180 0.60 6.96 -3.49
CA PRO A 180 0.18 5.64 -3.02
C PRO A 180 0.57 4.51 -3.99
N ALA A 181 0.74 4.80 -5.28
CA ALA A 181 1.23 3.79 -6.23
C ALA A 181 2.69 3.40 -5.94
N GLN A 182 3.52 4.36 -5.48
CA GLN A 182 4.88 4.05 -5.03
C GLN A 182 4.87 3.21 -3.75
N ALA A 183 3.94 3.44 -2.83
CA ALA A 183 3.80 2.61 -1.64
C ALA A 183 3.52 1.14 -2.01
N TYR A 184 2.57 0.89 -2.91
CA TYR A 184 2.30 -0.48 -3.40
C TYR A 184 3.52 -1.13 -4.05
N ARG A 185 4.35 -0.38 -4.79
CA ARG A 185 5.61 -0.89 -5.37
C ARG A 185 6.62 -1.29 -4.28
N GLU A 186 6.76 -0.48 -3.24
CA GLU A 186 7.66 -0.76 -2.12
C GLU A 186 7.18 -1.96 -1.30
N TRP A 187 5.88 -2.05 -1.01
CA TRP A 187 5.29 -3.17 -0.30
C TRP A 187 5.46 -4.48 -1.09
N TYR A 188 5.25 -4.43 -2.41
CA TYR A 188 5.56 -5.57 -3.28
C TYR A 188 7.04 -5.93 -3.26
N ARG A 189 7.95 -4.95 -3.30
CA ARG A 189 9.40 -5.18 -3.31
C ARG A 189 9.85 -5.94 -2.07
N VAL A 190 9.42 -5.50 -0.89
CA VAL A 190 9.85 -6.09 0.39
C VAL A 190 9.21 -7.43 0.72
N LEU A 191 8.12 -7.81 0.06
CA LEU A 191 7.52 -9.13 0.21
C LEU A 191 8.42 -10.22 -0.38
N LYS A 192 8.49 -11.37 0.28
CA LYS A 192 9.05 -12.61 -0.28
C LYS A 192 8.17 -13.13 -1.42
N PRO A 193 8.72 -13.95 -2.35
CA PRO A 193 7.88 -14.74 -3.24
C PRO A 193 6.89 -15.58 -2.43
N GLY A 194 5.62 -15.63 -2.87
CA GLY A 194 4.52 -16.24 -2.13
C GLY A 194 3.96 -15.38 -0.98
N GLY A 195 4.57 -14.22 -0.69
CA GLY A 195 4.11 -13.31 0.34
C GLY A 195 2.84 -12.55 -0.03
N VAL A 196 2.12 -12.06 0.99
CA VAL A 196 0.80 -11.43 0.83
C VAL A 196 0.79 -10.05 1.47
N MET A 197 0.08 -9.12 0.83
CA MET A 197 -0.22 -7.78 1.35
C MET A 197 -1.70 -7.66 1.67
N TRP A 198 -2.01 -7.11 2.84
CA TRP A 198 -3.34 -6.71 3.26
C TRP A 198 -3.37 -5.24 3.65
N ASN A 199 -4.23 -4.47 2.99
CA ASN A 199 -4.44 -3.06 3.27
C ASN A 199 -5.90 -2.79 3.61
N PHE A 200 -6.16 -2.45 4.87
CA PHE A 200 -7.46 -1.99 5.34
C PHE A 200 -7.53 -0.48 5.20
N ASP A 201 -8.41 0.01 4.35
CA ASP A 201 -8.55 1.45 4.12
C ASP A 201 -10.00 1.79 3.70
N ALA A 202 -10.30 3.06 3.59
CA ALA A 202 -11.60 3.54 3.13
C ALA A 202 -11.45 4.76 2.21
N ASP A 203 -12.56 5.16 1.61
CA ASP A 203 -12.61 6.37 0.79
C ASP A 203 -12.92 7.61 1.65
N TRP A 204 -12.08 7.82 2.68
CA TRP A 204 -12.30 8.76 3.78
C TRP A 204 -12.69 10.18 3.33
N TYR A 205 -12.09 10.69 2.27
CA TYR A 205 -12.26 12.06 1.81
C TYR A 205 -12.86 12.19 0.41
N GLY A 206 -13.44 11.12 -0.13
CA GLY A 206 -14.18 11.16 -1.40
C GLY A 206 -15.36 12.12 -1.38
N HIS A 207 -15.93 12.37 -0.20
CA HIS A 207 -17.02 13.33 0.02
C HIS A 207 -16.64 14.78 -0.33
N LEU A 208 -15.35 15.12 -0.37
CA LEU A 208 -14.89 16.44 -0.80
C LEU A 208 -15.10 16.70 -2.31
N TYR A 209 -15.32 15.64 -3.10
CA TYR A 209 -15.40 15.70 -4.56
C TYR A 209 -16.63 15.04 -5.17
N ASP A 210 -17.45 14.35 -4.39
CA ASP A 210 -18.64 13.65 -4.81
C ASP A 210 -19.83 14.05 -3.94
N GLU A 211 -20.90 14.60 -4.55
CA GLU A 211 -22.08 15.11 -3.86
C GLU A 211 -22.86 14.01 -3.11
N LYS A 212 -22.94 12.81 -3.71
CA LYS A 212 -23.63 11.68 -3.08
C LYS A 212 -22.89 11.22 -1.82
N LYS A 213 -21.55 11.14 -1.89
CA LYS A 213 -20.72 10.80 -0.72
C LYS A 213 -20.82 11.87 0.36
N ARG A 214 -20.88 13.15 -0.04
CA ARG A 214 -21.07 14.27 0.89
C ARG A 214 -22.39 14.13 1.65
N SER A 215 -23.50 13.89 0.95
CA SER A 215 -24.80 13.67 1.60
C SER A 215 -24.76 12.50 2.58
N GLY A 216 -24.04 11.43 2.25
CA GLY A 216 -23.84 10.29 3.15
C GLY A 216 -23.05 10.68 4.40
N TYR A 217 -21.92 11.39 4.22
CA TYR A 217 -21.08 11.87 5.32
C TYR A 217 -21.88 12.80 6.27
N GLU A 218 -22.66 13.73 5.71
CA GLU A 218 -23.52 14.63 6.50
C GLU A 218 -24.63 13.86 7.24
N GLU A 219 -25.14 12.78 6.67
CA GLU A 219 -26.10 11.91 7.35
C GLU A 219 -25.47 11.16 8.50
N ASP A 220 -24.25 10.62 8.33
CA ASP A 220 -23.52 9.97 9.42
C ASP A 220 -23.33 10.94 10.60
N ARG A 221 -22.92 12.19 10.34
CA ARG A 221 -22.78 13.22 11.41
C ARG A 221 -24.11 13.49 12.13
N ARG A 222 -25.21 13.58 11.38
CA ARG A 222 -26.55 13.80 11.98
C ARG A 222 -26.99 12.59 12.83
N ARG A 223 -26.70 11.38 12.39
CA ARG A 223 -27.01 10.16 13.15
C ARG A 223 -26.19 10.07 14.42
N THR A 224 -24.87 10.32 14.35
CA THR A 224 -23.97 10.36 15.50
C THR A 224 -24.49 11.31 16.58
N GLU A 225 -24.92 12.52 16.20
CA GLU A 225 -25.51 13.51 17.11
C GLU A 225 -26.86 13.02 17.68
N ALA A 226 -27.76 12.52 16.81
CA ALA A 226 -29.10 12.11 17.22
C ALA A 226 -29.10 10.89 18.17
N GLU A 227 -28.17 9.97 17.98
CA GLU A 227 -28.00 8.77 18.81
C GLU A 227 -27.11 9.02 20.04
N ASN A 228 -26.59 10.26 20.21
CA ASN A 228 -25.67 10.67 21.28
C ASN A 228 -24.46 9.74 21.41
N ILE A 229 -23.92 9.34 20.24
CA ILE A 229 -22.68 8.56 20.12
C ILE A 229 -21.49 9.50 20.08
N GLU A 230 -20.34 9.08 20.60
CA GLU A 230 -19.10 9.86 20.53
C GLU A 230 -18.71 10.11 19.06
N ASP A 231 -18.57 11.37 18.68
CA ASP A 231 -18.11 11.75 17.35
C ASP A 231 -16.58 11.63 17.27
N TYR A 232 -16.09 10.69 16.49
CA TYR A 232 -14.66 10.43 16.30
C TYR A 232 -13.90 11.59 15.65
N TYR A 233 -14.61 12.55 15.06
CA TYR A 233 -14.02 13.78 14.53
C TYR A 233 -13.99 14.93 15.56
N ALA A 234 -14.69 14.79 16.68
CA ALA A 234 -14.72 15.81 17.73
C ALA A 234 -13.31 16.04 18.30
N GLY A 235 -12.95 17.31 18.46
CA GLY A 235 -11.64 17.70 18.99
C GLY A 235 -10.47 17.48 18.04
N THR A 236 -10.73 17.12 16.77
CA THR A 236 -9.68 17.00 15.73
C THR A 236 -9.61 18.28 14.89
N ASP A 237 -8.43 18.58 14.32
CA ASP A 237 -8.25 19.68 13.36
C ASP A 237 -8.72 19.22 11.97
N THR A 238 -10.05 19.16 11.79
CA THR A 238 -10.69 18.70 10.57
C THR A 238 -10.37 19.62 9.38
N GLU A 239 -10.28 20.94 9.59
CA GLU A 239 -9.95 21.89 8.52
C GLU A 239 -8.56 21.64 7.94
N ARG A 240 -7.57 21.43 8.81
CA ARG A 240 -6.19 21.11 8.39
C ARG A 240 -6.14 19.77 7.67
N MET A 241 -6.84 18.77 8.18
CA MET A 241 -6.87 17.45 7.53
C MET A 241 -7.57 17.50 6.17
N GLU A 242 -8.69 18.22 6.04
CA GLU A 242 -9.33 18.42 4.74
C GLU A 242 -8.43 19.19 3.75
N ALA A 243 -7.67 20.18 4.23
CA ALA A 243 -6.71 20.91 3.40
C ALA A 243 -5.61 19.98 2.85
N ILE A 244 -5.14 19.02 3.64
CA ILE A 244 -4.24 17.93 3.21
C ILE A 244 -4.97 17.00 2.24
N ALA A 245 -6.17 16.52 2.60
CA ALA A 245 -6.96 15.60 1.80
C ALA A 245 -7.30 16.15 0.39
N ARG A 246 -7.44 17.46 0.25
CA ARG A 246 -7.62 18.11 -1.06
C ARG A 246 -6.36 18.05 -1.95
N GLN A 247 -5.20 17.77 -1.40
CA GLN A 247 -3.92 17.72 -2.12
C GLN A 247 -3.50 16.29 -2.48
N VAL A 248 -3.90 15.29 -1.67
CA VAL A 248 -3.57 13.88 -1.94
C VAL A 248 -4.41 13.30 -3.08
N PRO A 249 -3.84 12.37 -3.88
CA PRO A 249 -4.48 11.89 -5.09
C PRO A 249 -5.74 11.07 -4.83
N LEU A 250 -5.78 10.24 -3.77
CA LEU A 250 -6.84 9.25 -3.57
C LEU A 250 -8.20 9.85 -3.22
N SER A 251 -8.26 11.04 -2.65
CA SER A 251 -9.53 11.75 -2.40
C SER A 251 -10.35 12.01 -3.68
N ARG A 252 -9.73 11.92 -4.86
CA ARG A 252 -10.36 12.14 -6.18
C ARG A 252 -10.52 10.87 -6.99
N GLN A 253 -10.07 9.75 -6.48
CA GLN A 253 -10.11 8.47 -7.18
C GLN A 253 -11.36 7.67 -6.81
N LYS A 254 -11.71 6.73 -7.69
CA LYS A 254 -12.76 5.75 -7.40
C LYS A 254 -12.14 4.58 -6.63
N ARG A 255 -12.11 4.66 -5.34
CA ARG A 255 -11.66 3.57 -4.48
C ARG A 255 -12.77 2.53 -4.28
N PRO A 256 -12.45 1.25 -4.17
CA PRO A 256 -11.11 0.64 -4.22
C PRO A 256 -10.61 0.29 -5.65
N LEU A 257 -11.33 0.64 -6.72
CA LEU A 257 -10.97 0.24 -8.09
C LEU A 257 -9.59 0.77 -8.49
N TRP A 258 -9.28 2.01 -8.15
CA TRP A 258 -7.97 2.60 -8.43
C TRP A 258 -6.85 1.83 -7.72
N ASP A 259 -7.11 1.40 -6.50
CA ASP A 259 -6.14 0.66 -5.69
C ASP A 259 -5.80 -0.69 -6.33
N LEU A 260 -6.81 -1.44 -6.78
CA LEU A 260 -6.62 -2.71 -7.48
C LEU A 260 -5.77 -2.54 -8.75
N ASP A 261 -6.07 -1.53 -9.57
CA ASP A 261 -5.27 -1.22 -10.77
C ASP A 261 -3.81 -0.87 -10.39
N ALA A 262 -3.59 -0.10 -9.33
CA ALA A 262 -2.26 0.29 -8.88
C ALA A 262 -1.47 -0.90 -8.30
N MET A 263 -2.13 -1.80 -7.59
CA MET A 263 -1.54 -3.05 -7.09
C MET A 263 -1.11 -3.96 -8.23
N GLU A 264 -1.95 -4.17 -9.25
CA GLU A 264 -1.59 -4.94 -10.44
C GLU A 264 -0.40 -4.32 -11.17
N GLN A 265 -0.36 -2.99 -11.31
CA GLN A 265 0.78 -2.28 -11.90
C GLN A 265 2.06 -2.40 -11.07
N ALA A 266 1.95 -2.52 -9.74
CA ALA A 266 3.08 -2.80 -8.86
C ALA A 266 3.61 -4.22 -8.98
N GLY A 267 2.82 -5.15 -9.53
CA GLY A 267 3.20 -6.54 -9.79
C GLY A 267 2.44 -7.58 -8.96
N PHE A 268 1.52 -7.16 -8.11
CA PHE A 268 0.67 -8.08 -7.34
C PHE A 268 -0.20 -8.92 -8.28
N THR A 269 -0.46 -10.15 -7.88
CA THR A 269 -1.38 -11.08 -8.53
C THR A 269 -2.48 -11.47 -7.54
N ASP A 270 -3.53 -12.11 -8.03
CA ASP A 270 -4.67 -12.54 -7.23
C ASP A 270 -5.22 -11.38 -6.37
N THR A 271 -5.24 -10.18 -6.99
CA THR A 271 -5.73 -8.97 -6.32
C THR A 271 -7.23 -9.06 -6.07
N SER A 272 -7.65 -8.79 -4.85
CA SER A 272 -9.06 -8.80 -4.46
C SER A 272 -9.41 -7.65 -3.52
N CYS A 273 -10.70 -7.38 -3.39
CA CYS A 273 -11.23 -6.41 -2.45
C CYS A 273 -12.47 -6.95 -1.76
N ASP A 274 -12.38 -7.14 -0.45
CA ASP A 274 -13.54 -7.35 0.40
C ASP A 274 -14.11 -5.99 0.85
N LYS A 275 -15.29 -5.65 0.36
CA LYS A 275 -16.01 -4.41 0.69
C LYS A 275 -16.91 -4.56 1.92
N GLU A 276 -17.01 -5.75 2.46
CA GLU A 276 -17.91 -6.09 3.56
C GLU A 276 -17.13 -6.37 4.86
N VAL A 277 -15.78 -6.27 4.82
CA VAL A 277 -14.91 -6.56 5.97
C VAL A 277 -15.28 -5.75 7.22
N TRP A 278 -15.84 -4.55 7.05
CA TRP A 278 -16.32 -3.70 8.14
C TRP A 278 -17.34 -4.41 9.02
N LYS A 279 -18.14 -5.35 8.51
CA LYS A 279 -19.10 -6.15 9.29
C LYS A 279 -18.43 -7.08 10.29
N GLU A 280 -17.16 -7.42 10.07
CA GLU A 280 -16.39 -8.30 10.93
C GLU A 280 -15.56 -7.52 11.98
N VAL A 281 -15.22 -6.26 11.67
CA VAL A 281 -14.21 -5.51 12.44
C VAL A 281 -14.71 -4.19 13.04
N TRP A 282 -15.93 -3.75 12.72
CA TRP A 282 -16.54 -2.54 13.24
C TRP A 282 -17.65 -2.82 14.28
N THR A 283 -17.70 -1.98 15.28
CA THR A 283 -18.81 -1.92 16.24
C THR A 283 -20.01 -1.17 15.65
N GLU A 284 -21.15 -1.24 16.33
CA GLU A 284 -22.35 -0.47 15.95
C GLU A 284 -22.07 1.04 15.97
N GLU A 285 -21.26 1.52 16.92
CA GLU A 285 -20.88 2.93 17.01
C GLU A 285 -20.02 3.38 15.81
N GLU A 286 -19.08 2.54 15.36
CA GLU A 286 -18.28 2.82 14.17
C GLU A 286 -19.16 2.85 12.91
N ILE A 287 -20.17 1.98 12.83
CA ILE A 287 -21.14 1.95 11.73
C ILE A 287 -21.98 3.24 11.71
N VAL A 288 -22.39 3.74 12.87
CA VAL A 288 -23.13 5.02 12.95
C VAL A 288 -22.23 6.19 12.55
N ASN A 289 -20.99 6.21 13.02
CA ASN A 289 -20.01 7.26 12.72
C ASN A 289 -19.58 7.31 11.25
N ASN A 290 -19.42 6.14 10.59
CA ASN A 290 -18.71 6.04 9.32
C ASN A 290 -19.44 5.18 8.26
N GLY A 291 -20.73 4.89 8.45
CA GLY A 291 -21.48 3.95 7.60
C GLY A 291 -21.53 4.31 6.12
N SER A 292 -21.41 5.60 5.78
CA SER A 292 -21.31 6.05 4.38
C SER A 292 -19.92 5.81 3.75
N THR A 293 -18.91 5.52 4.56
CA THR A 293 -17.52 5.35 4.15
C THR A 293 -16.91 4.08 4.77
N PRO A 294 -17.50 2.90 4.47
CA PRO A 294 -17.08 1.66 5.11
C PRO A 294 -15.65 1.29 4.72
N VAL A 295 -14.92 0.74 5.71
CA VAL A 295 -13.60 0.16 5.45
C VAL A 295 -13.71 -1.03 4.51
N PHE A 296 -12.77 -1.14 3.59
CA PHE A 296 -12.58 -2.29 2.73
C PHE A 296 -11.20 -2.92 2.97
N LEU A 297 -11.07 -4.20 2.65
CA LEU A 297 -9.81 -4.92 2.67
C LEU A 297 -9.33 -5.17 1.24
N LEU A 298 -8.12 -4.74 0.94
CA LEU A 298 -7.40 -5.08 -0.27
C LEU A 298 -6.40 -6.20 0.02
N GLU A 299 -6.41 -7.23 -0.79
CA GLU A 299 -5.44 -8.31 -0.77
C GLU A 299 -4.70 -8.39 -2.09
N GLY A 300 -3.39 -8.64 -2.02
CA GLY A 300 -2.58 -8.91 -3.20
C GLY A 300 -1.41 -9.83 -2.87
N LYS A 301 -1.14 -10.81 -3.76
CA LYS A 301 -0.08 -11.79 -3.57
C LYS A 301 1.13 -11.46 -4.43
N LYS A 302 2.31 -11.69 -3.88
CA LYS A 302 3.53 -11.71 -4.66
C LYS A 302 3.74 -13.12 -5.18
N ARG A 303 3.78 -13.24 -6.51
CA ARG A 303 3.92 -14.53 -7.14
C ARG A 303 5.19 -15.25 -6.67
N GLU A 304 5.08 -16.56 -6.47
CA GLU A 304 6.21 -17.40 -6.14
C GLU A 304 7.25 -17.40 -7.28
N ASP A 305 8.52 -17.55 -6.92
CA ASP A 305 9.57 -17.82 -7.89
C ASP A 305 9.30 -19.20 -8.51
N PHE A 306 9.48 -19.30 -9.83
CA PHE A 306 9.50 -20.62 -10.46
C PHE A 306 10.73 -21.39 -9.95
N CYS A 307 10.50 -22.56 -9.40
CA CYS A 307 11.56 -23.42 -8.92
C CYS A 307 11.21 -24.88 -9.24
N GLN A 308 11.80 -25.43 -10.29
CA GLN A 308 11.56 -26.80 -10.71
C GLN A 308 12.80 -27.38 -11.43
N TRP A 309 13.16 -28.61 -11.13
CA TRP A 309 14.30 -29.33 -11.76
C TRP A 309 15.63 -28.55 -11.70
N GLY A 310 15.89 -27.79 -10.64
CA GLY A 310 17.09 -26.96 -10.50
C GLY A 310 17.06 -25.61 -11.21
N ALA A 311 16.05 -25.31 -12.02
CA ALA A 311 15.82 -24.00 -12.58
C ALA A 311 15.08 -23.12 -11.59
N LYS A 312 15.49 -21.85 -11.47
CA LYS A 312 14.83 -20.87 -10.63
C LYS A 312 14.72 -19.54 -11.38
N ALA A 313 13.50 -19.05 -11.58
CA ALA A 313 13.25 -17.75 -12.21
C ALA A 313 12.16 -16.98 -11.45
N ALA A 314 12.44 -15.74 -11.10
CA ALA A 314 11.42 -14.84 -10.57
C ALA A 314 10.44 -14.40 -11.67
N PRO A 315 9.22 -13.92 -11.32
CA PRO A 315 8.29 -13.38 -12.29
C PRO A 315 8.89 -12.26 -13.14
N GLY A 316 8.88 -12.44 -14.46
CA GLY A 316 9.50 -11.53 -15.42
C GLY A 316 10.96 -11.81 -15.73
N GLU A 317 11.58 -12.80 -15.11
CA GLU A 317 12.96 -13.20 -15.36
C GLU A 317 13.04 -14.40 -16.31
N VAL A 318 14.22 -14.56 -16.90
CA VAL A 318 14.59 -15.71 -17.70
C VAL A 318 15.75 -16.42 -17.01
N TRP A 319 15.55 -17.69 -16.68
CA TRP A 319 16.64 -18.55 -16.26
C TRP A 319 17.18 -19.34 -17.47
N GLN A 320 18.48 -19.47 -17.57
CA GLN A 320 19.16 -20.29 -18.54
C GLN A 320 20.23 -21.17 -17.86
N GLY A 321 20.25 -22.42 -18.18
CA GLY A 321 21.20 -23.37 -17.59
C GLY A 321 20.95 -24.80 -18.04
N GLU A 322 21.45 -25.73 -17.26
CA GLU A 322 21.26 -27.14 -17.49
C GLU A 322 20.33 -27.72 -16.42
N LEU A 323 19.33 -28.47 -16.84
CA LEU A 323 18.40 -29.18 -15.96
C LEU A 323 18.91 -30.57 -15.68
N SER A 324 19.00 -30.96 -14.41
CA SER A 324 19.25 -32.35 -14.00
C SER A 324 17.93 -33.13 -13.98
N LEU A 325 17.82 -34.19 -14.72
CA LEU A 325 16.69 -35.10 -14.65
C LEU A 325 16.96 -36.16 -13.58
N ALA A 326 15.98 -36.43 -12.74
CA ALA A 326 16.10 -37.13 -11.45
C ALA A 326 16.61 -38.58 -11.44
N GLU A 327 16.93 -39.19 -12.54
CA GLU A 327 17.41 -40.58 -12.60
C GLU A 327 18.54 -40.79 -13.62
N GLY A 328 19.59 -40.00 -13.57
CA GLY A 328 20.77 -40.23 -14.39
C GLY A 328 21.61 -38.97 -14.62
N ASP A 329 22.84 -39.19 -15.11
CA ASP A 329 23.82 -38.13 -15.41
C ASP A 329 23.47 -37.30 -16.66
N PHE A 330 22.18 -37.19 -16.98
CA PHE A 330 21.74 -36.41 -18.13
C PHE A 330 21.43 -34.96 -17.72
N MET A 331 22.21 -34.03 -18.29
CA MET A 331 21.97 -32.59 -18.21
C MET A 331 21.35 -32.11 -19.52
N LEU A 332 20.24 -31.40 -19.45
CA LEU A 332 19.58 -30.80 -20.60
C LEU A 332 19.73 -29.30 -20.57
N PRO A 333 20.30 -28.65 -21.59
CA PRO A 333 20.27 -27.23 -21.70
C PRO A 333 18.82 -26.74 -21.79
N ALA A 334 18.46 -25.75 -20.97
CA ALA A 334 17.12 -25.27 -20.91
C ALA A 334 17.07 -23.77 -20.61
N ALA A 335 15.97 -23.12 -21.01
CA ALA A 335 15.63 -21.80 -20.61
C ALA A 335 14.18 -21.76 -20.06
N VAL A 336 14.00 -21.11 -18.93
CA VAL A 336 12.69 -20.91 -18.30
C VAL A 336 12.30 -19.44 -18.42
N PHE A 337 11.18 -19.18 -19.07
CA PHE A 337 10.59 -17.86 -19.16
C PHE A 337 9.43 -17.77 -18.17
N HIS A 338 9.65 -17.13 -17.03
CA HIS A 338 8.60 -16.89 -16.05
C HIS A 338 7.98 -15.52 -16.32
N VAL A 339 6.83 -15.49 -16.98
CA VAL A 339 6.17 -14.23 -17.37
C VAL A 339 5.78 -13.39 -16.14
N LYS A 340 5.89 -12.06 -16.27
CA LYS A 340 5.60 -11.10 -15.19
C LYS A 340 4.11 -11.05 -14.83
N LYS A 341 3.21 -11.20 -15.81
CA LYS A 341 1.76 -11.26 -15.59
C LYS A 341 1.30 -12.69 -15.31
N PRO A 342 0.15 -12.90 -14.64
CA PRO A 342 -0.44 -14.22 -14.49
C PRO A 342 -0.54 -14.95 -15.82
N GLY A 343 -0.04 -16.17 -15.90
CA GLY A 343 0.02 -16.96 -17.12
C GLY A 343 0.86 -18.20 -16.94
N LYS A 344 1.06 -18.93 -18.05
CA LYS A 344 1.87 -20.14 -18.06
C LYS A 344 3.36 -19.79 -18.05
N THR A 345 4.13 -20.47 -17.20
CA THR A 345 5.59 -20.51 -17.32
C THR A 345 5.95 -21.36 -18.54
N ILE A 346 6.87 -20.88 -19.37
CA ILE A 346 7.32 -21.60 -20.57
C ILE A 346 8.70 -22.15 -20.29
N LEU A 347 8.84 -23.48 -20.40
CA LEU A 347 10.11 -24.17 -20.38
C LEU A 347 10.49 -24.55 -21.83
N ILE A 348 11.65 -24.08 -22.26
CA ILE A 348 12.21 -24.42 -23.54
C ILE A 348 13.45 -25.28 -23.31
N THR A 349 13.44 -26.51 -23.79
CA THR A 349 14.61 -27.39 -23.80
C THR A 349 15.13 -27.52 -25.23
N ALA A 350 16.43 -27.39 -25.42
CA ALA A 350 17.08 -27.73 -26.69
C ALA A 350 17.55 -29.19 -26.62
N GLY A 351 16.92 -30.05 -27.37
CA GLY A 351 17.38 -31.44 -27.51
C GLY A 351 18.71 -31.49 -28.26
N VAL A 352 19.72 -32.14 -27.71
CA VAL A 352 20.92 -32.53 -28.46
C VAL A 352 20.55 -33.81 -29.22
N HIS A 353 20.40 -33.74 -30.53
CA HIS A 353 20.41 -34.93 -31.35
C HIS A 353 21.85 -35.44 -31.36
N ALA A 354 22.12 -36.47 -30.59
CA ALA A 354 23.33 -37.29 -30.81
C ALA A 354 23.14 -37.96 -32.16
N GLY A 355 23.96 -37.59 -33.17
CA GLY A 355 24.08 -38.28 -34.45
C GLY A 355 24.84 -39.58 -34.28
#